data_4a99c14ad4ed24caa8f9e18a9e4429b5
#
_entry.id   4a99c14ad4ed24caa8f9e18a9e4429b5
#
_cell.length_a   1.000
_cell.length_b   1.000
_cell.length_c   1.000
_cell.angle_alpha   90.00
_cell.angle_beta   90.00
_cell.angle_gamma   90.00
#
_symmetry.space_group_name_H-M   'P 1'
#
loop_
_entity.id
_entity.type
_entity.pdbx_description
1 polymer ?
#
loop_
_entity_poly.entity_id
_entity_poly.type
_entity_poly.pdbx_seq_one_letter_code
_entity_poly.pdbx_strand_id
1 'polypeptide(L)'
;MEKPVDSGLPVAVPDITTTEVCDLFMGGVFSAGEDRLAAIARSSSPYVGSCGALDMVNFGAIETVPEHYRTRKLYAHNPQVTLMRTTAEENQRMGRWIGDKLNACSGPVRFLIPQGGVSMIDAPGQAFYDPGADSALFTALEATVNLT
;
A
#
# COMPACT_ATOMS: atom_id res chain seq x y z
N MET A 1 4.55 12.49 0.55
CA MET A 1 3.19 13.03 0.45
C MET A 1 2.84 13.88 1.67
N GLU A 2 3.10 13.47 2.90
CA GLU A 2 2.67 14.14 4.13
C GLU A 2 3.08 15.62 4.24
N LYS A 3 4.38 15.94 4.07
CA LYS A 3 4.87 17.35 4.21
C LYS A 3 4.19 18.36 3.28
N PRO A 4 4.00 18.08 1.96
CA PRO A 4 3.22 18.99 1.11
C PRO A 4 1.79 19.20 1.59
N VAL A 5 1.12 18.15 2.10
CA VAL A 5 -0.25 18.26 2.61
C VAL A 5 -0.30 19.11 3.87
N ASP A 6 0.58 18.87 4.83
CA ASP A 6 0.68 19.67 6.08
C ASP A 6 1.01 21.15 5.81
N SER A 7 1.66 21.47 4.68
CA SER A 7 1.91 22.86 4.28
C SER A 7 0.69 23.61 3.74
N GLY A 8 -0.43 22.89 3.48
CA GLY A 8 -1.64 23.46 2.92
C GLY A 8 -1.55 23.87 1.43
N LEU A 9 -0.45 23.50 0.74
CA LEU A 9 -0.24 23.86 -0.67
C LEU A 9 -1.14 23.10 -1.66
N PRO A 10 -1.42 21.77 -1.51
CA PRO A 10 -2.21 21.04 -2.48
C PRO A 10 -3.70 21.41 -2.42
N VAL A 11 -4.29 21.68 -3.59
CA VAL A 11 -5.73 21.86 -3.76
C VAL A 11 -6.47 20.53 -3.67
N ALA A 12 -5.81 19.45 -4.11
CA ALA A 12 -6.27 18.06 -3.99
C ALA A 12 -5.04 17.14 -3.96
N VAL A 13 -5.20 15.93 -3.41
CA VAL A 13 -4.08 14.99 -3.23
C VAL A 13 -4.40 13.67 -3.94
N PRO A 14 -3.83 13.40 -5.13
CA PRO A 14 -3.79 12.07 -5.71
C PRO A 14 -2.65 11.25 -5.10
N ASP A 15 -2.95 10.02 -4.69
CA ASP A 15 -2.04 9.09 -4.01
C ASP A 15 -2.28 7.66 -4.51
N ILE A 16 -1.70 7.36 -5.66
CA ILE A 16 -2.07 6.19 -6.46
C ILE A 16 -1.28 4.95 -6.09
N THR A 17 -0.07 5.11 -5.54
CA THR A 17 0.78 3.99 -5.11
C THR A 17 1.11 4.11 -3.63
N THR A 18 0.95 3.01 -2.90
CA THR A 18 1.05 2.97 -1.43
C THR A 18 1.95 1.83 -0.93
N THR A 19 2.94 1.42 -1.75
CA THR A 19 3.87 0.32 -1.42
C THR A 19 4.62 0.53 -0.11
N GLU A 20 4.84 1.79 0.31
CA GLU A 20 5.46 2.13 1.59
C GLU A 20 4.65 1.65 2.81
N VAL A 21 3.37 1.32 2.65
CA VAL A 21 2.57 0.64 3.67
C VAL A 21 3.02 -0.81 3.82
N CYS A 22 3.31 -1.51 2.71
CA CYS A 22 3.90 -2.85 2.76
C CYS A 22 5.22 -2.81 3.52
N ASP A 23 6.06 -1.84 3.21
CA ASP A 23 7.37 -1.67 3.84
C ASP A 23 7.26 -1.34 5.33
N LEU A 24 6.24 -0.56 5.73
CA LEU A 24 5.95 -0.31 7.15
C LEU A 24 5.65 -1.61 7.90
N PHE A 25 4.81 -2.48 7.33
CA PHE A 25 4.36 -3.70 8.00
C PHE A 25 5.42 -4.80 8.04
N MET A 26 6.26 -4.90 7.02
CA MET A 26 7.23 -5.98 6.84
C MET A 26 8.70 -5.53 6.92
N GLY A 27 8.95 -4.27 7.27
CA GLY A 27 10.33 -3.77 7.44
C GLY A 27 11.08 -3.54 6.13
N GLY A 28 10.37 -3.17 5.06
CA GLY A 28 10.97 -2.78 3.79
C GLY A 28 11.68 -1.42 3.85
N VAL A 29 12.46 -1.12 2.81
CA VAL A 29 13.39 0.02 2.81
C VAL A 29 12.75 1.38 2.51
N PHE A 30 11.52 1.42 2.02
CA PHE A 30 10.81 2.65 1.68
C PHE A 30 9.67 3.02 2.65
N SER A 31 9.65 2.42 3.85
CA SER A 31 8.63 2.74 4.85
C SER A 31 8.53 4.25 5.09
N ALA A 32 7.33 4.79 5.00
CA ALA A 32 7.01 6.17 5.34
C ALA A 32 6.63 6.35 6.83
N GLY A 33 6.70 5.28 7.62
CA GLY A 33 6.34 5.28 9.03
C GLY A 33 4.83 5.26 9.29
N GLU A 34 4.45 5.20 10.57
CA GLU A 34 3.05 5.09 11.00
C GLU A 34 2.22 6.36 10.72
N ASP A 35 2.88 7.50 10.49
CA ASP A 35 2.23 8.75 10.12
C ASP A 35 1.74 8.80 8.67
N ARG A 36 2.02 7.78 7.87
CA ARG A 36 1.52 7.68 6.50
C ARG A 36 -0.01 7.78 6.48
N LEU A 37 -0.55 8.63 5.62
CA LEU A 37 -1.96 9.05 5.52
C LEU A 37 -2.45 9.97 6.68
N ALA A 38 -1.63 10.27 7.69
CA ALA A 38 -2.07 11.10 8.80
C ALA A 38 -2.24 12.59 8.41
N ALA A 39 -1.46 13.11 7.46
CA ALA A 39 -1.63 14.48 7.01
C ALA A 39 -2.99 14.71 6.33
N ILE A 40 -3.48 13.73 5.56
CA ILE A 40 -4.82 13.79 4.96
C ILE A 40 -5.89 13.83 6.04
N ALA A 41 -5.76 13.05 7.10
CA ALA A 41 -6.71 13.07 8.22
C ALA A 41 -6.77 14.44 8.92
N ARG A 42 -5.64 15.15 8.98
CA ARG A 42 -5.56 16.52 9.56
C ARG A 42 -5.98 17.62 8.59
N SER A 43 -6.07 17.30 7.30
CA SER A 43 -6.39 18.24 6.22
C SER A 43 -7.84 18.08 5.79
N SER A 44 -8.46 19.16 5.32
CA SER A 44 -9.74 19.12 4.62
C SER A 44 -9.58 19.00 3.09
N SER A 45 -8.36 18.83 2.60
CA SER A 45 -8.07 18.70 1.17
C SER A 45 -8.73 17.44 0.59
N PRO A 46 -9.35 17.53 -0.59
CA PRO A 46 -9.83 16.36 -1.30
C PRO A 46 -8.72 15.33 -1.55
N TYR A 47 -9.00 14.07 -1.26
CA TYR A 47 -8.06 12.97 -1.40
C TYR A 47 -8.57 11.89 -2.35
N VAL A 48 -7.72 11.45 -3.26
CA VAL A 48 -7.96 10.29 -4.13
C VAL A 48 -6.81 9.31 -3.96
N GLY A 49 -7.07 8.21 -3.26
CA GLY A 49 -6.11 7.13 -3.03
C GLY A 49 -6.36 5.88 -3.87
N SER A 50 -5.42 4.93 -3.80
CA SER A 50 -5.55 3.62 -4.44
C SER A 50 -4.75 2.55 -3.68
N CYS A 51 -5.11 1.27 -3.92
CA CYS A 51 -4.33 0.10 -3.48
C CYS A 51 -3.08 -0.16 -4.33
N GLY A 52 -2.65 0.77 -5.18
CA GLY A 52 -1.53 0.55 -6.09
C GLY A 52 -0.26 0.10 -5.37
N ALA A 53 0.35 -0.98 -5.88
CA ALA A 53 1.59 -1.58 -5.39
C ALA A 53 1.55 -2.11 -3.94
N LEU A 54 0.37 -2.52 -3.44
CA LEU A 54 0.23 -3.21 -2.15
C LEU A 54 0.51 -4.74 -2.25
N ASP A 55 0.93 -5.20 -3.40
CA ASP A 55 1.41 -6.57 -3.64
C ASP A 55 2.87 -6.77 -3.28
N MET A 56 3.65 -5.70 -3.00
CA MET A 56 5.09 -5.79 -2.89
C MET A 56 5.69 -5.06 -1.70
N VAL A 57 6.63 -5.73 -1.04
CA VAL A 57 7.57 -5.14 -0.06
C VAL A 57 8.90 -4.92 -0.76
N ASN A 58 9.53 -3.78 -0.53
CA ASN A 58 10.79 -3.41 -1.17
C ASN A 58 11.97 -3.69 -0.24
N PHE A 59 12.92 -4.50 -0.69
CA PHE A 59 14.21 -4.73 -0.05
C PHE A 59 15.34 -4.27 -0.97
N GLY A 60 16.56 -4.18 -0.45
CA GLY A 60 17.76 -3.94 -1.24
C GLY A 60 18.15 -5.13 -2.12
N ALA A 61 19.45 -5.30 -2.38
CA ALA A 61 19.96 -6.46 -3.10
C ALA A 61 19.50 -7.77 -2.42
N ILE A 62 19.39 -8.85 -3.19
CA ILE A 62 18.79 -10.14 -2.74
C ILE A 62 19.41 -10.68 -1.44
N GLU A 63 20.68 -10.47 -1.21
CA GLU A 63 21.40 -10.88 -0.01
C GLU A 63 21.00 -10.08 1.24
N THR A 64 20.39 -8.90 1.07
CA THR A 64 19.91 -8.06 2.17
C THR A 64 18.50 -8.41 2.64
N VAL A 65 17.80 -9.29 1.92
CA VAL A 65 16.46 -9.77 2.33
C VAL A 65 16.59 -10.49 3.67
N PRO A 66 15.78 -10.12 4.70
CA PRO A 66 15.81 -10.77 6.00
C PRO A 66 15.65 -12.29 5.89
N GLU A 67 16.40 -13.04 6.70
CA GLU A 67 16.46 -14.50 6.59
C GLU A 67 15.09 -15.17 6.62
N HIS A 68 14.20 -14.73 7.49
CA HIS A 68 12.85 -15.28 7.63
C HIS A 68 11.93 -15.02 6.41
N TYR A 69 12.34 -14.15 5.48
CA TYR A 69 11.63 -13.89 4.23
C TYR A 69 12.26 -14.56 3.00
N ARG A 70 13.43 -15.19 3.13
CA ARG A 70 14.15 -15.76 1.97
C ARG A 70 13.43 -16.90 1.26
N THR A 71 12.48 -17.54 1.92
CA THR A 71 11.64 -18.62 1.35
C THR A 71 10.34 -18.09 0.73
N ARG A 72 10.08 -16.79 0.83
CA ARG A 72 8.92 -16.14 0.26
C ARG A 72 9.05 -15.97 -1.26
N LYS A 73 7.96 -15.60 -1.91
CA LYS A 73 7.96 -15.28 -3.34
C LYS A 73 8.69 -13.95 -3.56
N LEU A 74 9.92 -14.05 -4.08
CA LEU A 74 10.80 -12.91 -4.33
C LEU A 74 10.90 -12.64 -5.83
N TYR A 75 11.06 -11.39 -6.21
CA TYR A 75 11.28 -10.93 -7.57
C TYR A 75 12.45 -9.93 -7.60
N ALA A 76 13.54 -10.30 -8.30
CA ALA A 76 14.67 -9.41 -8.52
C ALA A 76 14.27 -8.35 -9.58
N HIS A 77 13.90 -7.17 -9.11
CA HIS A 77 13.53 -6.05 -9.98
C HIS A 77 14.76 -5.50 -10.71
N ASN A 78 15.85 -5.36 -9.98
CA ASN A 78 17.19 -5.03 -10.49
C ASN A 78 18.25 -5.50 -9.47
N PRO A 79 19.57 -5.37 -9.73
CA PRO A 79 20.60 -5.84 -8.80
C PRO A 79 20.54 -5.23 -7.40
N GLN A 80 19.92 -4.07 -7.22
CA GLN A 80 19.84 -3.35 -5.95
C GLN A 80 18.45 -3.37 -5.32
N VAL A 81 17.44 -3.95 -6.00
CA VAL A 81 16.05 -3.96 -5.52
C VAL A 81 15.45 -5.35 -5.69
N THR A 82 15.04 -5.92 -4.58
CA THR A 82 14.29 -7.17 -4.49
C THR A 82 12.91 -6.89 -3.95
N LEU A 83 11.89 -7.34 -4.65
CA LEU A 83 10.50 -7.25 -4.22
C LEU A 83 10.06 -8.57 -3.61
N MET A 84 9.24 -8.51 -2.56
CA MET A 84 8.62 -9.68 -1.94
C MET A 84 7.11 -9.57 -2.02
N ARG A 85 6.43 -10.60 -2.54
CA ARG A 85 4.96 -10.66 -2.61
C ARG A 85 4.37 -10.69 -1.19
N THR A 86 3.40 -9.83 -0.94
CA THR A 86 2.56 -9.84 0.26
C THR A 86 1.61 -11.04 0.28
N THR A 87 1.27 -11.55 1.46
CA THR A 87 0.30 -12.63 1.65
C THR A 87 -1.12 -12.10 1.83
N ALA A 88 -2.12 -12.97 1.74
CA ALA A 88 -3.51 -12.63 2.03
C ALA A 88 -3.69 -12.09 3.47
N GLU A 89 -2.99 -12.67 4.45
CA GLU A 89 -3.05 -12.21 5.85
C GLU A 89 -2.43 -10.82 6.02
N GLU A 90 -1.27 -10.57 5.41
CA GLU A 90 -0.63 -9.26 5.40
C GLU A 90 -1.51 -8.21 4.72
N ASN A 91 -2.10 -8.56 3.57
CA ASN A 91 -3.02 -7.72 2.81
C ASN A 91 -4.28 -7.39 3.61
N GLN A 92 -4.85 -8.36 4.32
CA GLN A 92 -6.00 -8.13 5.20
C GLN A 92 -5.67 -7.13 6.32
N ARG A 93 -4.47 -7.22 6.92
CA ARG A 93 -4.01 -6.28 7.95
C ARG A 93 -3.83 -4.87 7.39
N MET A 94 -3.20 -4.75 6.22
CA MET A 94 -3.01 -3.47 5.54
C MET A 94 -4.33 -2.83 5.11
N GLY A 95 -5.27 -3.64 4.61
CA GLY A 95 -6.60 -3.17 4.23
C GLY A 95 -7.35 -2.54 5.41
N ARG A 96 -7.33 -3.17 6.58
CA ARG A 96 -7.91 -2.60 7.81
C ARG A 96 -7.21 -1.30 8.20
N TRP A 97 -5.89 -1.30 8.24
CA TRP A 97 -5.11 -0.13 8.63
C TRP A 97 -5.37 1.08 7.71
N ILE A 98 -5.42 0.85 6.39
CA ILE A 98 -5.77 1.91 5.42
C ILE A 98 -7.19 2.38 5.66
N GLY A 99 -8.15 1.48 5.84
CA GLY A 99 -9.54 1.81 6.12
C GLY A 99 -9.70 2.70 7.35
N ASP A 100 -9.00 2.39 8.44
CA ASP A 100 -8.99 3.20 9.67
C ASP A 100 -8.42 4.61 9.40
N LYS A 101 -7.35 4.72 8.60
CA LYS A 101 -6.78 6.01 8.21
C LYS A 101 -7.74 6.84 7.35
N LEU A 102 -8.45 6.20 6.42
CA LEU A 102 -9.45 6.88 5.59
C LEU A 102 -10.65 7.37 6.43
N ASN A 103 -11.09 6.60 7.41
CA ASN A 103 -12.17 6.98 8.32
C ASN A 103 -11.81 8.20 9.18
N ALA A 104 -10.55 8.46 9.42
CA ALA A 104 -10.08 9.64 10.15
C ALA A 104 -10.06 10.92 9.29
N CYS A 105 -10.26 10.83 7.97
CA CYS A 105 -10.24 11.98 7.08
C CYS A 105 -11.50 12.84 7.26
N SER A 106 -11.31 14.17 7.34
CA SER A 106 -12.40 15.14 7.45
C SER A 106 -12.81 15.75 6.09
N GLY A 107 -11.96 15.66 5.08
CA GLY A 107 -12.21 16.14 3.72
C GLY A 107 -12.85 15.08 2.81
N PRO A 108 -13.22 15.45 1.58
CA PRO A 108 -13.74 14.49 0.61
C PRO A 108 -12.71 13.42 0.25
N VAL A 109 -13.10 12.15 0.37
CA VAL A 109 -12.25 10.99 0.05
C VAL A 109 -12.85 10.18 -1.10
N ARG A 110 -12.00 9.74 -2.02
CA ARG A 110 -12.29 8.67 -2.98
C ARG A 110 -11.13 7.68 -2.95
N PHE A 111 -11.45 6.40 -2.94
CA PHE A 111 -10.42 5.35 -2.94
C PHE A 111 -10.69 4.35 -4.06
N LEU A 112 -9.69 4.12 -4.90
CA LEU A 112 -9.78 3.28 -6.09
C LEU A 112 -9.29 1.88 -5.78
N ILE A 113 -10.08 0.87 -6.13
CA ILE A 113 -9.75 -0.55 -6.00
C ILE A 113 -9.52 -1.11 -7.40
N PRO A 114 -8.26 -1.35 -7.83
CA PRO A 114 -7.95 -1.86 -9.16
C PRO A 114 -8.25 -3.36 -9.26
N GLN A 115 -9.31 -3.73 -9.97
CA GLN A 115 -9.82 -5.11 -10.07
C GLN A 115 -8.95 -6.03 -10.93
N GLY A 116 -8.01 -5.50 -11.71
CA GLY A 116 -7.15 -6.27 -12.61
C GLY A 116 -5.77 -6.60 -12.05
N GLY A 117 -5.55 -6.36 -10.76
CA GLY A 117 -4.27 -6.44 -10.07
C GLY A 117 -3.81 -5.07 -9.58
N VAL A 118 -3.02 -5.04 -8.51
CA VAL A 118 -2.60 -3.79 -7.86
C VAL A 118 -1.27 -3.24 -8.40
N SER A 119 -0.58 -4.03 -9.23
CA SER A 119 0.64 -3.61 -9.95
C SER A 119 0.78 -4.32 -11.29
N MET A 120 1.79 -3.91 -12.09
CA MET A 120 2.10 -4.59 -13.35
C MET A 120 2.54 -6.04 -13.16
N ILE A 121 3.22 -6.37 -12.06
CA ILE A 121 3.69 -7.75 -11.78
C ILE A 121 2.65 -8.60 -11.05
N ASP A 122 1.53 -8.01 -10.66
CA ASP A 122 0.37 -8.67 -10.06
C ASP A 122 -0.77 -8.92 -11.08
N ALA A 123 -0.61 -8.52 -12.32
CA ALA A 123 -1.57 -8.80 -13.39
C ALA A 123 -1.60 -10.31 -13.75
N PRO A 124 -2.69 -10.82 -14.38
CA PRO A 124 -2.78 -12.21 -14.80
C PRO A 124 -1.55 -12.68 -15.58
N GLY A 125 -0.97 -13.79 -15.16
CA GLY A 125 0.23 -14.38 -15.76
C GLY A 125 1.55 -13.75 -15.32
N GLN A 126 1.55 -12.74 -14.46
CA GLN A 126 2.74 -12.11 -13.95
C GLN A 126 3.26 -12.77 -12.66
N ALA A 127 4.48 -12.36 -12.26
CA ALA A 127 5.21 -13.01 -11.17
C ALA A 127 4.47 -12.98 -9.83
N PHE A 128 3.75 -11.90 -9.51
CA PHE A 128 3.07 -11.72 -8.22
C PHE A 128 1.56 -11.96 -8.28
N TYR A 129 1.04 -12.39 -9.43
CA TYR A 129 -0.39 -12.64 -9.57
C TYR A 129 -0.94 -13.54 -8.46
N ASP A 130 -1.81 -12.99 -7.64
CA ASP A 130 -2.48 -13.66 -6.53
C ASP A 130 -3.82 -12.98 -6.21
N PRO A 131 -4.89 -13.31 -6.95
CA PRO A 131 -6.20 -12.70 -6.76
C PRO A 131 -6.83 -13.02 -5.39
N GLY A 132 -6.35 -14.07 -4.72
CA GLY A 132 -6.78 -14.39 -3.36
C GLY A 132 -6.23 -13.39 -2.34
N ALA A 133 -4.96 -13.02 -2.47
CA ALA A 133 -4.34 -12.01 -1.62
C ALA A 133 -4.95 -10.62 -1.88
N ASP A 134 -5.24 -10.29 -3.14
CA ASP A 134 -5.89 -9.02 -3.50
C ASP A 134 -7.32 -8.94 -2.96
N SER A 135 -8.09 -10.03 -3.09
CA SER A 135 -9.43 -10.11 -2.52
C SER A 135 -9.43 -9.94 -0.99
N ALA A 136 -8.42 -10.46 -0.30
CA ALA A 136 -8.29 -10.27 1.15
C ALA A 136 -8.04 -8.81 1.52
N LEU A 137 -7.22 -8.09 0.72
CA LEU A 137 -7.00 -6.64 0.86
C LEU A 137 -8.29 -5.86 0.66
N PHE A 138 -8.97 -6.08 -0.47
CA PHE A 138 -10.15 -5.34 -0.86
C PHE A 138 -11.30 -5.56 0.12
N THR A 139 -11.56 -6.82 0.49
CA THR A 139 -12.60 -7.17 1.46
C THR A 139 -12.35 -6.53 2.82
N ALA A 140 -11.12 -6.55 3.30
CA ALA A 140 -10.77 -5.94 4.58
C ALA A 140 -10.91 -4.40 4.55
N LEU A 141 -10.49 -3.77 3.46
CA LEU A 141 -10.64 -2.33 3.26
C LEU A 141 -12.12 -1.94 3.22
N GLU A 142 -12.92 -2.58 2.37
CA GLU A 142 -14.36 -2.30 2.22
C GLU A 142 -15.14 -2.53 3.52
N ALA A 143 -14.79 -3.58 4.28
CA ALA A 143 -15.43 -3.85 5.57
C ALA A 143 -15.04 -2.85 6.67
N THR A 144 -13.93 -2.12 6.52
CA THR A 144 -13.44 -1.17 7.52
C THR A 144 -13.87 0.26 7.22
N VAL A 145 -13.94 0.63 5.94
CA VAL A 145 -14.28 1.99 5.52
C VAL A 145 -15.74 2.33 5.81
N ASN A 146 -15.96 3.45 6.50
CA ASN A 146 -17.28 3.99 6.88
C ASN A 146 -17.60 5.32 6.18
N LEU A 147 -16.96 5.62 5.05
CA LEU A 147 -17.20 6.85 4.30
C LEU A 147 -18.61 6.81 3.67
N THR A 148 -19.43 7.81 3.96
CA THR A 148 -20.78 8.00 3.40
C THR A 148 -20.76 8.98 2.23
#